data_04b154e0ee2ebdbefe9032f499c70925
#
_entry.id   04b154e0ee2ebdbefe9032f499c70925
#
_cell.length_a   1.000
_cell.length_b   1.000
_cell.length_c   1.000
_cell.angle_alpha   90.00
_cell.angle_beta   90.00
_cell.angle_gamma   90.00
#
_symmetry.space_group_name_H-M   'P 1'
#
loop_
_entity.id
_entity.type
_entity.pdbx_description
1 polymer ?
#
loop_
_entity_poly.entity_id
_entity_poly.type
_entity_poly.pdbx_seq_one_letter_code
_entity_poly.pdbx_strand_id
1 'polypeptide(L)'
;IYSMFKDNQYIMYVYKTYRDVRLVGAPPESVGKFGGDTDNWEWPRHTGDFSIFRVYATKDGKPAEYSKENVPLVPKHFLPVSIKGLKDGDFAMIYGYPGGTNRYETSQGIKLKNEIENPSLVGLRDMRLKYMHEQMIKDPAVKLKLASDYAGIANYWKFFDGETKQLVKFKTFEQKQKYEQNFSNWAKGKAEYENIFSEYEKNYAAWTPYSKHRQYLREGIVGSPLAAYASSLMGLEAAMVKQGSTSADIKKAADGAEAARKNYLAAADRPSDEKILAAVAMAFYNDIEKSQHPIGFYEKLKASYGPLNEEGTYKKWAKDVFDNTMILNETKWAAFIANPDANTLQAD
;
A
#
# COMPACT_ATOMS: atom_id res chain seq x y z
N ILE A 1 17.50 -7.29 14.16
CA ILE A 1 18.47 -6.19 13.93
C ILE A 1 17.98 -5.40 12.73
N TYR A 2 17.90 -4.09 12.87
CA TYR A 2 17.52 -3.18 11.79
C TYR A 2 18.74 -2.40 11.34
N SER A 3 18.97 -2.36 10.04
CA SER A 3 19.92 -1.45 9.41
C SER A 3 19.26 -0.07 9.25
N MET A 4 19.95 0.98 9.61
CA MET A 4 19.52 2.36 9.48
C MET A 4 20.58 3.19 8.75
N PHE A 5 20.15 4.29 8.14
CA PHE A 5 21.02 5.25 7.45
C PHE A 5 21.91 4.60 6.38
N LYS A 6 21.31 3.73 5.51
CA LYS A 6 22.01 3.01 4.44
C LYS A 6 23.18 2.17 4.98
N ASP A 7 22.88 1.32 5.95
CA ASP A 7 23.83 0.42 6.61
C ASP A 7 24.96 1.08 7.43
N ASN A 8 24.83 2.36 7.75
CA ASN A 8 25.79 3.05 8.61
C ASN A 8 25.57 2.80 10.11
N GLN A 9 24.39 2.29 10.48
CA GLN A 9 24.05 1.96 11.86
C GLN A 9 23.18 0.70 11.94
N TYR A 10 23.51 -0.18 12.87
CA TYR A 10 22.73 -1.38 13.15
C TYR A 10 22.17 -1.31 14.57
N ILE A 11 20.84 -1.47 14.70
CA ILE A 11 20.15 -1.42 15.97
C ILE A 11 19.49 -2.77 16.23
N MET A 12 19.80 -3.36 17.40
CA MET A 12 19.15 -4.57 17.88
C MET A 12 18.02 -4.19 18.85
N TYR A 13 16.79 -4.54 18.50
CA TYR A 13 15.64 -4.42 19.41
C TYR A 13 15.39 -5.75 20.10
N VAL A 14 15.28 -5.73 21.41
CA VAL A 14 14.85 -6.88 22.22
C VAL A 14 13.47 -6.58 22.75
N TYR A 15 12.49 -7.39 22.36
CA TYR A 15 11.09 -7.21 22.71
C TYR A 15 10.66 -8.12 23.85
N LYS A 16 9.79 -7.60 24.71
CA LYS A 16 8.98 -8.37 25.63
C LYS A 16 7.53 -8.24 25.18
N THR A 17 6.93 -9.32 24.72
CA THR A 17 5.59 -9.32 24.12
C THR A 17 4.56 -9.77 25.15
N TYR A 18 3.52 -8.96 25.36
CA TYR A 18 2.34 -9.28 26.16
C TYR A 18 1.17 -9.55 25.21
N ARG A 19 0.47 -10.68 25.41
CA ARG A 19 -0.62 -11.10 24.52
C ARG A 19 -2.01 -10.88 25.09
N ASP A 20 -2.17 -10.75 26.41
CA ASP A 20 -3.45 -10.42 27.04
C ASP A 20 -3.63 -8.90 27.05
N VAL A 21 -4.21 -8.37 25.97
CA VAL A 21 -4.52 -6.95 25.79
C VAL A 21 -6.02 -6.80 25.60
N ARG A 22 -6.66 -6.00 26.45
CA ARG A 22 -8.11 -5.86 26.50
C ARG A 22 -8.53 -4.45 26.19
N LEU A 23 -9.56 -4.29 25.35
CA LEU A 23 -10.19 -2.99 25.08
C LEU A 23 -10.88 -2.49 26.36
N VAL A 24 -10.57 -1.27 26.77
CA VAL A 24 -11.23 -0.58 27.90
C VAL A 24 -12.35 0.31 27.37
N GLY A 25 -12.10 1.04 26.28
CA GLY A 25 -13.10 1.89 25.68
C GLY A 25 -12.60 2.59 24.43
N ALA A 26 -13.54 3.02 23.60
CA ALA A 26 -13.35 3.87 22.46
C ALA A 26 -14.59 4.77 22.33
N PRO A 27 -14.51 5.94 21.67
CA PRO A 27 -15.67 6.78 21.43
C PRO A 27 -16.62 6.12 20.40
N PRO A 28 -17.89 6.52 20.34
CA PRO A 28 -18.76 6.12 19.24
C PRO A 28 -18.23 6.67 17.91
N GLU A 29 -18.60 6.02 16.79
CA GLU A 29 -18.12 6.39 15.44
C GLU A 29 -18.39 7.86 15.11
N SER A 30 -19.52 8.41 15.56
CA SER A 30 -19.91 9.81 15.39
C SER A 30 -18.94 10.82 16.01
N VAL A 31 -18.13 10.40 16.99
CA VAL A 31 -17.07 11.20 17.62
C VAL A 31 -15.72 10.78 17.10
N GLY A 32 -15.44 9.47 17.09
CA GLY A 32 -14.14 8.91 16.68
C GLY A 32 -13.81 9.13 15.21
N LYS A 33 -14.84 9.23 14.35
CA LYS A 33 -14.69 9.52 12.92
C LYS A 33 -15.44 10.82 12.52
N PHE A 34 -15.53 11.78 13.43
CA PHE A 34 -16.17 13.06 13.13
C PHE A 34 -15.47 13.76 11.96
N GLY A 35 -16.26 14.25 10.99
CA GLY A 35 -15.76 14.83 9.73
C GLY A 35 -15.40 13.79 8.66
N GLY A 36 -15.30 12.51 9.01
CA GLY A 36 -15.05 11.41 8.09
C GLY A 36 -13.84 11.63 7.17
N ASP A 37 -13.95 11.15 5.93
CA ASP A 37 -12.90 11.32 4.92
C ASP A 37 -12.83 12.77 4.39
N THR A 38 -13.90 13.56 4.54
CA THR A 38 -13.94 14.98 4.14
C THR A 38 -12.91 15.81 4.89
N ASP A 39 -12.80 15.60 6.21
CA ASP A 39 -11.87 16.35 7.05
C ASP A 39 -10.47 15.72 7.13
N ASN A 40 -10.25 14.55 6.53
CA ASN A 40 -8.94 13.93 6.52
C ASN A 40 -7.92 14.81 5.78
N TRP A 41 -6.72 14.99 6.34
CA TRP A 41 -5.69 15.91 5.89
C TRP A 41 -6.07 17.41 5.90
N GLU A 42 -7.21 17.75 6.55
CA GLU A 42 -7.63 19.14 6.71
C GLU A 42 -7.40 19.63 8.13
N TRP A 43 -7.27 20.92 8.30
CA TRP A 43 -7.17 21.60 9.57
C TRP A 43 -8.11 22.81 9.59
N PRO A 44 -8.80 23.11 10.70
CA PRO A 44 -8.78 22.44 12.02
C PRO A 44 -9.52 21.09 12.03
N ARG A 45 -9.09 20.21 12.97
CA ARG A 45 -9.70 18.89 13.18
C ARG A 45 -10.48 18.85 14.48
N HIS A 46 -11.67 18.24 14.42
CA HIS A 46 -12.56 18.04 15.58
C HIS A 46 -12.84 16.55 15.86
N THR A 47 -12.10 15.67 15.21
CA THR A 47 -12.22 14.23 15.39
C THR A 47 -11.69 13.81 16.75
N GLY A 48 -12.49 13.08 17.54
CA GLY A 48 -12.08 12.49 18.82
C GLY A 48 -11.66 11.02 18.64
N ASP A 49 -10.66 10.75 17.80
CA ASP A 49 -10.20 9.40 17.48
C ASP A 49 -9.21 8.92 18.54
N PHE A 50 -9.71 8.11 19.48
CA PHE A 50 -8.88 7.46 20.48
C PHE A 50 -9.41 6.08 20.84
N SER A 51 -8.51 5.22 21.34
CA SER A 51 -8.88 3.97 21.97
C SER A 51 -8.01 3.71 23.18
N ILE A 52 -8.60 3.09 24.21
CA ILE A 52 -7.91 2.77 25.45
C ILE A 52 -7.84 1.26 25.58
N PHE A 53 -6.63 0.74 25.70
CA PHE A 53 -6.35 -0.66 25.94
C PHE A 53 -5.64 -0.85 27.28
N ARG A 54 -5.87 -1.99 27.91
CA ARG A 54 -5.17 -2.38 29.12
C ARG A 54 -4.44 -3.69 28.90
N VAL A 55 -3.16 -3.68 29.22
CA VAL A 55 -2.31 -4.88 29.18
C VAL A 55 -2.48 -5.65 30.50
N TYR A 56 -2.65 -6.95 30.40
CA TYR A 56 -2.70 -7.89 31.52
C TYR A 56 -1.50 -8.81 31.51
N ALA A 57 -1.12 -9.27 32.70
CA ALA A 57 0.01 -10.13 32.93
C ALA A 57 -0.28 -11.09 34.09
N THR A 58 0.57 -12.07 34.32
CA THR A 58 0.53 -12.87 35.54
C THR A 58 0.75 -12.00 36.79
N LYS A 59 0.40 -12.48 37.95
CA LYS A 59 0.55 -11.75 39.23
C LYS A 59 1.99 -11.29 39.49
N ASP A 60 2.98 -11.98 38.95
CA ASP A 60 4.41 -11.64 39.01
C ASP A 60 4.89 -10.76 37.82
N GLY A 61 3.97 -10.26 37.01
CA GLY A 61 4.25 -9.31 35.92
C GLY A 61 4.87 -9.95 34.64
N LYS A 62 4.81 -11.28 34.49
CA LYS A 62 5.30 -11.96 33.30
C LYS A 62 4.25 -11.96 32.18
N PRO A 63 4.67 -11.96 30.91
CA PRO A 63 3.77 -12.17 29.77
C PRO A 63 3.00 -13.49 29.91
N ALA A 64 1.72 -13.45 29.54
CA ALA A 64 0.84 -14.61 29.53
C ALA A 64 -0.16 -14.51 28.38
N GLU A 65 -0.71 -15.67 27.98
CA GLU A 65 -1.91 -15.74 27.17
C GLU A 65 -3.13 -15.30 27.99
N TYR A 66 -4.26 -15.04 27.33
CA TYR A 66 -5.48 -14.61 28.01
C TYR A 66 -5.86 -15.57 29.12
N SER A 67 -6.10 -15.02 30.31
CA SER A 67 -6.67 -15.74 31.47
C SER A 67 -7.47 -14.79 32.34
N LYS A 68 -8.55 -15.29 32.94
CA LYS A 68 -9.33 -14.54 33.94
C LYS A 68 -8.52 -14.22 35.20
N GLU A 69 -7.49 -15.01 35.47
CA GLU A 69 -6.60 -14.87 36.63
C GLU A 69 -5.50 -13.79 36.42
N ASN A 70 -5.30 -13.34 35.19
CA ASN A 70 -4.34 -12.30 34.91
C ASN A 70 -4.79 -10.96 35.51
N VAL A 71 -3.83 -10.19 35.96
CA VAL A 71 -4.04 -8.88 36.59
C VAL A 71 -3.52 -7.76 35.67
N PRO A 72 -4.02 -6.52 35.80
CA PRO A 72 -3.47 -5.39 35.06
C PRO A 72 -1.97 -5.28 35.26
N LEU A 73 -1.22 -5.12 34.18
CA LEU A 73 0.23 -4.90 34.23
C LEU A 73 0.51 -3.57 34.92
N VAL A 74 1.34 -3.60 35.96
CA VAL A 74 1.87 -2.37 36.55
C VAL A 74 3.14 -1.97 35.81
N PRO A 75 3.13 -0.83 35.08
CA PRO A 75 4.30 -0.40 34.33
C PRO A 75 5.41 0.10 35.27
N LYS A 76 6.67 -0.07 34.89
CA LYS A 76 7.81 0.49 35.65
C LYS A 76 7.82 2.01 35.67
N HIS A 77 7.27 2.62 34.63
CA HIS A 77 7.16 4.06 34.46
C HIS A 77 5.92 4.35 33.61
N PHE A 78 5.31 5.51 33.83
CA PHE A 78 4.20 6.03 33.01
C PHE A 78 4.45 7.50 32.67
N LEU A 79 3.89 7.94 31.55
CA LEU A 79 3.94 9.34 31.15
C LEU A 79 2.76 10.09 31.78
N PRO A 80 2.99 11.14 32.57
CA PRO A 80 1.90 11.93 33.10
C PRO A 80 1.22 12.74 31.99
N VAL A 81 -0.10 12.82 32.02
CA VAL A 81 -0.90 13.62 31.09
C VAL A 81 -1.15 15.00 31.74
N SER A 82 -0.66 16.06 31.08
CA SER A 82 -0.94 17.44 31.48
C SER A 82 -2.23 17.94 30.82
N ILE A 83 -3.13 18.50 31.62
CA ILE A 83 -4.33 19.19 31.12
C ILE A 83 -4.15 20.71 31.10
N LYS A 84 -2.94 21.22 31.37
CA LYS A 84 -2.64 22.66 31.40
C LYS A 84 -2.81 23.36 30.06
N GLY A 85 -2.73 22.61 28.96
CA GLY A 85 -2.71 23.16 27.61
C GLY A 85 -1.36 23.77 27.25
N LEU A 86 -1.26 24.20 25.99
CA LEU A 86 -0.08 24.85 25.41
C LEU A 86 -0.42 26.30 25.07
N LYS A 87 0.59 27.18 25.12
CA LYS A 87 0.50 28.55 24.64
C LYS A 87 1.36 28.71 23.39
N ASP A 88 1.09 29.76 22.62
CA ASP A 88 1.95 30.12 21.52
C ASP A 88 3.38 30.40 22.00
N GLY A 89 4.37 29.81 21.32
CA GLY A 89 5.78 29.88 21.70
C GLY A 89 6.24 28.81 22.70
N ASP A 90 5.35 27.98 23.27
CA ASP A 90 5.78 26.87 24.13
C ASP A 90 6.51 25.80 23.30
N PHE A 91 7.51 25.16 23.92
CA PHE A 91 8.17 24.00 23.30
C PHE A 91 7.19 22.83 23.22
N ALA A 92 7.06 22.25 22.01
CA ALA A 92 6.29 21.04 21.76
C ALA A 92 7.11 20.03 20.95
N MET A 93 6.94 18.76 21.25
CA MET A 93 7.63 17.67 20.57
C MET A 93 6.67 16.50 20.35
N ILE A 94 6.71 15.92 19.15
CA ILE A 94 6.04 14.64 18.85
C ILE A 94 7.07 13.53 19.02
N TYR A 95 6.77 12.58 19.91
CA TYR A 95 7.62 11.42 20.16
C TYR A 95 7.17 10.27 19.27
N GLY A 96 8.01 9.91 18.29
CA GLY A 96 7.72 8.83 17.34
C GLY A 96 8.59 8.90 16.09
N TYR A 97 8.24 8.08 15.11
CA TYR A 97 8.94 8.00 13.83
C TYR A 97 8.03 8.56 12.73
N PRO A 98 8.35 9.72 12.13
CA PRO A 98 7.62 10.22 10.96
C PRO A 98 7.84 9.28 9.77
N GLY A 99 6.86 9.20 8.87
CA GLY A 99 6.91 8.29 7.71
C GLY A 99 8.02 8.66 6.74
N GLY A 100 7.97 9.84 6.14
CA GLY A 100 8.97 10.30 5.19
C GLY A 100 8.85 11.78 4.86
N THR A 101 9.96 12.37 4.44
CA THR A 101 10.04 13.75 3.96
C THR A 101 11.00 13.82 2.80
N ASN A 102 10.55 14.43 1.69
CA ASN A 102 11.35 14.62 0.48
C ASN A 102 11.80 16.08 0.36
N ARG A 103 12.40 16.64 1.42
CA ARG A 103 12.82 18.05 1.48
C ARG A 103 13.73 18.46 0.32
N TYR A 104 14.62 17.57 -0.09
CA TYR A 104 15.63 17.83 -1.10
C TYR A 104 15.23 17.32 -2.49
N GLU A 105 13.93 17.05 -2.72
CA GLU A 105 13.41 16.71 -4.04
C GLU A 105 13.70 17.84 -5.03
N THR A 106 14.11 17.45 -6.26
CA THR A 106 14.39 18.43 -7.34
C THR A 106 13.12 18.95 -7.99
N SER A 107 13.23 20.04 -8.78
CA SER A 107 12.11 20.52 -9.59
C SER A 107 11.58 19.44 -10.54
N GLN A 108 12.47 18.62 -11.13
CA GLN A 108 12.07 17.51 -11.99
C GLN A 108 11.27 16.43 -11.23
N GLY A 109 11.65 16.12 -9.97
CA GLY A 109 10.87 15.23 -9.12
C GLY A 109 9.50 15.78 -8.75
N ILE A 110 9.40 17.09 -8.46
CA ILE A 110 8.10 17.77 -8.25
C ILE A 110 7.23 17.69 -9.51
N LYS A 111 7.82 17.92 -10.69
CA LYS A 111 7.11 17.80 -11.96
C LYS A 111 6.59 16.39 -12.18
N LEU A 112 7.43 15.37 -12.00
CA LEU A 112 7.03 13.96 -12.13
C LEU A 112 5.87 13.61 -11.20
N LYS A 113 5.92 14.04 -9.93
CA LYS A 113 4.83 13.86 -8.97
C LYS A 113 3.52 14.49 -9.44
N ASN A 114 3.56 15.77 -9.81
CA ASN A 114 2.36 16.52 -10.15
C ASN A 114 1.71 16.07 -11.45
N GLU A 115 2.50 15.70 -12.45
CA GLU A 115 2.01 15.41 -13.80
C GLU A 115 1.73 13.92 -14.04
N ILE A 116 2.42 13.02 -13.34
CA ILE A 116 2.39 11.58 -13.63
C ILE A 116 2.00 10.74 -12.40
N GLU A 117 2.80 10.82 -11.31
CA GLU A 117 2.64 9.87 -10.20
C GLU A 117 1.33 10.09 -9.44
N ASN A 118 1.11 11.29 -8.92
CA ASN A 118 -0.09 11.59 -8.14
C ASN A 118 -1.39 11.45 -8.94
N PRO A 119 -1.51 11.98 -10.19
CA PRO A 119 -2.70 11.74 -11.00
C PRO A 119 -2.97 10.26 -11.26
N SER A 120 -1.94 9.46 -11.52
CA SER A 120 -2.07 8.01 -11.70
C SER A 120 -2.57 7.33 -10.40
N LEU A 121 -1.97 7.68 -9.26
CA LEU A 121 -2.36 7.14 -7.95
C LEU A 121 -3.81 7.51 -7.58
N VAL A 122 -4.19 8.77 -7.82
CA VAL A 122 -5.56 9.25 -7.55
C VAL A 122 -6.56 8.52 -8.43
N GLY A 123 -6.34 8.43 -9.74
CA GLY A 123 -7.25 7.77 -10.67
C GLY A 123 -7.43 6.28 -10.41
N LEU A 124 -6.33 5.56 -10.16
CA LEU A 124 -6.38 4.11 -9.87
C LEU A 124 -7.06 3.82 -8.53
N ARG A 125 -6.81 4.64 -7.50
CA ARG A 125 -7.47 4.49 -6.20
C ARG A 125 -8.94 4.86 -6.24
N ASP A 126 -9.31 5.87 -7.02
CA ASP A 126 -10.71 6.25 -7.24
C ASP A 126 -11.52 5.08 -7.81
N MET A 127 -10.99 4.39 -8.83
CA MET A 127 -11.62 3.19 -9.37
C MET A 127 -11.83 2.10 -8.30
N ARG A 128 -10.83 1.83 -7.47
CA ARG A 128 -10.92 0.84 -6.39
C ARG A 128 -11.95 1.24 -5.36
N LEU A 129 -11.90 2.46 -4.86
CA LEU A 129 -12.83 3.01 -3.88
C LEU A 129 -14.27 2.95 -4.39
N LYS A 130 -14.50 3.31 -5.66
CA LYS A 130 -15.82 3.24 -6.29
C LYS A 130 -16.42 1.83 -6.19
N TYR A 131 -15.70 0.81 -6.64
CA TYR A 131 -16.23 -0.55 -6.68
C TYR A 131 -16.35 -1.19 -5.29
N MET A 132 -15.45 -0.87 -4.36
CA MET A 132 -15.60 -1.27 -2.97
C MET A 132 -16.83 -0.62 -2.33
N HIS A 133 -17.00 0.69 -2.50
CA HIS A 133 -18.14 1.43 -1.96
C HIS A 133 -19.47 0.90 -2.49
N GLU A 134 -19.57 0.56 -3.79
CA GLU A 134 -20.76 -0.04 -4.40
C GLU A 134 -21.22 -1.33 -3.68
N GLN A 135 -20.33 -2.11 -3.11
CA GLN A 135 -20.68 -3.31 -2.36
C GLN A 135 -20.93 -3.00 -0.88
N MET A 136 -20.13 -2.12 -0.29
CA MET A 136 -20.28 -1.72 1.12
C MET A 136 -21.63 -1.10 1.45
N ILE A 137 -22.25 -0.37 0.51
CA ILE A 137 -23.60 0.22 0.73
C ILE A 137 -24.72 -0.81 0.62
N LYS A 138 -24.50 -1.98 0.01
CA LYS A 138 -25.51 -3.02 -0.16
C LYS A 138 -25.59 -3.97 1.02
N ASP A 139 -24.45 -4.21 1.70
CA ASP A 139 -24.34 -5.22 2.75
C ASP A 139 -23.46 -4.71 3.90
N PRO A 140 -24.02 -4.58 5.12
CA PRO A 140 -23.28 -4.20 6.32
C PRO A 140 -22.13 -5.15 6.66
N ALA A 141 -22.25 -6.45 6.36
CA ALA A 141 -21.17 -7.41 6.59
C ALA A 141 -20.00 -7.17 5.63
N VAL A 142 -20.29 -6.86 4.35
CA VAL A 142 -19.27 -6.44 3.39
C VAL A 142 -18.65 -5.10 3.79
N LYS A 143 -19.45 -4.16 4.28
CA LYS A 143 -18.93 -2.89 4.83
C LYS A 143 -17.91 -3.13 5.94
N LEU A 144 -18.25 -3.98 6.90
CA LEU A 144 -17.34 -4.32 8.00
C LEU A 144 -16.04 -4.98 7.49
N LYS A 145 -16.17 -5.90 6.54
CA LYS A 145 -15.07 -6.64 5.93
C LYS A 145 -14.08 -5.73 5.21
N LEU A 146 -14.58 -4.78 4.41
CA LEU A 146 -13.76 -3.90 3.56
C LEU A 146 -13.36 -2.58 4.25
N ALA A 147 -13.89 -2.25 5.42
CA ALA A 147 -13.75 -0.94 6.04
C ALA A 147 -12.29 -0.50 6.24
N SER A 148 -11.42 -1.42 6.68
CA SER A 148 -10.00 -1.13 6.94
C SER A 148 -9.25 -0.81 5.66
N ASP A 149 -9.41 -1.65 4.63
CA ASP A 149 -8.74 -1.48 3.35
C ASP A 149 -9.25 -0.25 2.61
N TYR A 150 -10.57 -0.04 2.62
CA TYR A 150 -11.19 1.17 2.08
C TYR A 150 -10.62 2.44 2.73
N ALA A 151 -10.56 2.49 4.06
CA ALA A 151 -10.01 3.63 4.77
C ALA A 151 -8.52 3.87 4.43
N GLY A 152 -7.71 2.82 4.31
CA GLY A 152 -6.31 2.91 3.91
C GLY A 152 -6.14 3.46 2.49
N ILE A 153 -6.97 3.00 1.54
CA ILE A 153 -6.94 3.49 0.15
C ILE A 153 -7.40 4.95 0.09
N ALA A 154 -8.51 5.30 0.77
CA ALA A 154 -9.08 6.65 0.80
C ALA A 154 -8.13 7.66 1.44
N ASN A 155 -7.42 7.28 2.51
CA ASN A 155 -6.44 8.12 3.17
C ASN A 155 -5.33 8.60 2.20
N TYR A 156 -4.72 7.69 1.46
CA TYR A 156 -3.68 8.05 0.50
C TYR A 156 -4.24 8.66 -0.79
N TRP A 157 -5.44 8.28 -1.21
CA TRP A 157 -6.12 8.95 -2.33
C TRP A 157 -6.26 10.44 -2.08
N LYS A 158 -6.78 10.82 -0.90
CA LYS A 158 -6.93 12.23 -0.53
C LYS A 158 -5.58 12.91 -0.29
N PHE A 159 -4.59 12.20 0.24
CA PHE A 159 -3.24 12.73 0.41
C PHE A 159 -2.62 13.13 -0.94
N PHE A 160 -2.63 12.26 -1.94
CA PHE A 160 -2.01 12.55 -3.25
C PHE A 160 -2.74 13.63 -4.03
N ASP A 161 -4.08 13.66 -3.96
CA ASP A 161 -4.89 14.75 -4.54
C ASP A 161 -4.56 16.09 -3.86
N GLY A 162 -4.50 16.10 -2.54
CA GLY A 162 -4.15 17.27 -1.76
C GLY A 162 -2.69 17.73 -1.97
N GLU A 163 -1.73 16.80 -2.01
CA GLU A 163 -0.32 17.09 -2.26
C GLU A 163 -0.15 17.84 -3.59
N THR A 164 -0.73 17.33 -4.69
CA THR A 164 -0.67 17.96 -5.99
C THR A 164 -1.23 19.40 -5.94
N LYS A 165 -2.41 19.57 -5.36
CA LYS A 165 -3.06 20.88 -5.21
C LYS A 165 -2.19 21.88 -4.44
N GLN A 166 -1.56 21.43 -3.34
CA GLN A 166 -0.70 22.30 -2.53
C GLN A 166 0.64 22.60 -3.23
N LEU A 167 1.28 21.63 -3.85
CA LEU A 167 2.53 21.85 -4.59
C LEU A 167 2.34 22.88 -5.72
N VAL A 168 1.19 22.84 -6.42
CA VAL A 168 0.82 23.83 -7.44
C VAL A 168 0.49 25.19 -6.82
N LYS A 169 -0.36 25.22 -5.77
CA LYS A 169 -0.76 26.45 -5.08
C LYS A 169 0.42 27.23 -4.54
N PHE A 170 1.38 26.57 -3.95
CA PHE A 170 2.59 27.20 -3.39
C PHE A 170 3.71 27.39 -4.41
N LYS A 171 3.47 27.05 -5.69
CA LYS A 171 4.49 27.18 -6.75
C LYS A 171 5.81 26.50 -6.38
N THR A 172 5.71 25.28 -5.80
CA THR A 172 6.87 24.56 -5.28
C THR A 172 7.87 24.21 -6.38
N PHE A 173 7.37 23.92 -7.59
CA PHE A 173 8.21 23.67 -8.76
C PHE A 173 9.11 24.89 -9.07
N GLU A 174 8.53 26.07 -9.17
CA GLU A 174 9.27 27.31 -9.49
C GLU A 174 10.24 27.70 -8.36
N GLN A 175 9.85 27.45 -7.10
CA GLN A 175 10.76 27.67 -5.97
C GLN A 175 11.99 26.77 -6.05
N LYS A 176 11.80 25.50 -6.40
CA LYS A 176 12.91 24.53 -6.59
C LYS A 176 13.77 24.93 -7.78
N GLN A 177 13.19 25.32 -8.91
CA GLN A 177 13.95 25.84 -10.06
C GLN A 177 14.85 27.02 -9.70
N LYS A 178 14.31 27.97 -8.89
CA LYS A 178 15.11 29.11 -8.43
C LYS A 178 16.28 28.67 -7.53
N TYR A 179 16.03 27.72 -6.65
CA TYR A 179 17.07 27.16 -5.80
C TYR A 179 18.17 26.45 -6.61
N GLU A 180 17.78 25.65 -7.60
CA GLU A 180 18.66 24.95 -8.53
C GLU A 180 19.47 25.92 -9.41
N GLN A 181 18.84 27.02 -9.86
CA GLN A 181 19.53 28.08 -10.60
C GLN A 181 20.62 28.74 -9.75
N ASN A 182 20.37 29.00 -8.46
CA ASN A 182 21.37 29.55 -7.55
C ASN A 182 22.56 28.60 -7.38
N PHE A 183 22.28 27.29 -7.24
CA PHE A 183 23.31 26.26 -7.18
C PHE A 183 24.10 26.21 -8.50
N SER A 184 23.42 26.20 -9.65
CA SER A 184 24.06 26.16 -10.96
C SER A 184 24.97 27.38 -11.19
N ASN A 185 24.58 28.56 -10.71
CA ASN A 185 25.43 29.75 -10.76
C ASN A 185 26.70 29.60 -9.90
N TRP A 186 26.57 29.00 -8.71
CA TRP A 186 27.71 28.70 -7.85
C TRP A 186 28.62 27.60 -8.43
N ALA A 187 28.03 26.63 -9.14
CA ALA A 187 28.72 25.46 -9.71
C ALA A 187 29.53 25.80 -10.97
N LYS A 188 29.34 26.97 -11.58
CA LYS A 188 30.07 27.37 -12.80
C LYS A 188 31.59 27.23 -12.64
N GLY A 189 32.22 26.51 -13.58
CA GLY A 189 33.64 26.24 -13.57
C GLY A 189 34.08 25.16 -12.54
N LYS A 190 33.13 24.49 -11.89
CA LYS A 190 33.39 23.35 -11.00
C LYS A 190 32.91 22.07 -11.67
N ALA A 191 33.80 21.40 -12.40
CA ALA A 191 33.48 20.25 -13.26
C ALA A 191 32.68 19.14 -12.55
N GLU A 192 32.87 18.96 -11.24
CA GLU A 192 32.16 17.99 -10.43
C GLU A 192 30.65 18.29 -10.28
N TYR A 193 30.25 19.57 -10.33
CA TYR A 193 28.89 20.02 -10.04
C TYR A 193 28.14 20.65 -11.21
N GLU A 194 28.87 21.05 -12.26
CA GLU A 194 28.36 21.89 -13.34
C GLU A 194 27.18 21.25 -14.10
N ASN A 195 27.20 19.92 -14.26
CA ASN A 195 26.22 19.17 -15.06
C ASN A 195 25.12 18.48 -14.25
N ILE A 196 25.09 18.63 -12.93
CA ILE A 196 24.20 17.85 -12.06
C ILE A 196 22.72 17.99 -12.49
N PHE A 197 22.21 19.20 -12.72
CA PHE A 197 20.80 19.38 -13.07
C PHE A 197 20.46 18.98 -14.50
N SER A 198 21.37 19.10 -15.45
CA SER A 198 21.17 18.55 -16.80
C SER A 198 21.12 17.03 -16.81
N GLU A 199 21.93 16.38 -15.96
CA GLU A 199 21.85 14.92 -15.75
C GLU A 199 20.53 14.51 -15.06
N TYR A 200 20.05 15.27 -14.07
CA TYR A 200 18.74 15.02 -13.48
C TYR A 200 17.63 15.13 -14.54
N GLU A 201 17.60 16.18 -15.33
CA GLU A 201 16.59 16.39 -16.38
C GLU A 201 16.55 15.22 -17.35
N LYS A 202 17.72 14.78 -17.84
CA LYS A 202 17.87 13.65 -18.75
C LYS A 202 17.36 12.33 -18.09
N ASN A 203 17.75 12.08 -16.85
CA ASN A 203 17.37 10.86 -16.13
C ASN A 203 15.88 10.85 -15.82
N TYR A 204 15.27 11.97 -15.40
CA TYR A 204 13.84 12.05 -15.17
C TYR A 204 13.04 11.89 -16.46
N ALA A 205 13.50 12.47 -17.58
CA ALA A 205 12.86 12.26 -18.89
C ALA A 205 12.85 10.78 -19.28
N ALA A 206 13.97 10.08 -19.11
CA ALA A 206 14.08 8.66 -19.39
C ALA A 206 13.25 7.79 -18.42
N TRP A 207 13.12 8.21 -17.15
CA TRP A 207 12.39 7.48 -16.11
C TRP A 207 10.87 7.66 -16.20
N THR A 208 10.38 8.80 -16.67
CA THR A 208 8.95 9.16 -16.65
C THR A 208 8.01 8.06 -17.21
N PRO A 209 8.26 7.44 -18.38
CA PRO A 209 7.40 6.38 -18.90
C PRO A 209 7.37 5.15 -17.97
N TYR A 210 8.50 4.79 -17.38
CA TYR A 210 8.60 3.66 -16.45
C TYR A 210 7.98 3.96 -15.09
N SER A 211 8.03 5.22 -14.63
CA SER A 211 7.33 5.64 -13.42
C SER A 211 5.83 5.45 -13.57
N LYS A 212 5.25 5.90 -14.70
CA LYS A 212 3.83 5.71 -15.00
C LYS A 212 3.45 4.22 -15.03
N HIS A 213 4.20 3.42 -15.78
CA HIS A 213 4.02 1.96 -15.84
C HIS A 213 4.05 1.32 -14.45
N ARG A 214 5.03 1.70 -13.63
CA ARG A 214 5.17 1.21 -12.25
C ARG A 214 3.94 1.51 -11.40
N GLN A 215 3.35 2.73 -11.49
CA GLN A 215 2.15 3.07 -10.75
C GLN A 215 0.97 2.20 -11.20
N TYR A 216 0.76 2.04 -12.52
CA TYR A 216 -0.31 1.21 -13.06
C TYR A 216 -0.17 -0.26 -12.72
N LEU A 217 1.06 -0.78 -12.69
CA LEU A 217 1.31 -2.15 -12.25
C LEU A 217 1.02 -2.31 -10.74
N ARG A 218 1.58 -1.45 -9.88
CA ARG A 218 1.54 -1.62 -8.42
C ARG A 218 0.19 -1.21 -7.81
N GLU A 219 -0.33 -0.04 -8.18
CA GLU A 219 -1.59 0.47 -7.62
C GLU A 219 -2.82 0.03 -8.43
N GLY A 220 -2.64 -0.26 -9.72
CA GLY A 220 -3.67 -0.80 -10.59
C GLY A 220 -3.75 -2.32 -10.48
N ILE A 221 -2.96 -3.03 -11.26
CA ILE A 221 -3.06 -4.50 -11.37
C ILE A 221 -2.88 -5.19 -10.01
N VAL A 222 -1.74 -4.95 -9.34
CA VAL A 222 -1.47 -5.51 -8.00
C VAL A 222 -2.31 -4.84 -6.90
N GLY A 223 -3.02 -3.78 -7.24
CA GLY A 223 -4.04 -3.17 -6.39
C GLY A 223 -5.34 -3.97 -6.29
N SER A 224 -5.63 -4.88 -7.23
CA SER A 224 -6.68 -5.89 -7.09
C SER A 224 -6.27 -6.93 -6.05
N PRO A 225 -7.11 -7.27 -5.06
CA PRO A 225 -6.78 -8.25 -4.02
C PRO A 225 -6.36 -9.62 -4.56
N LEU A 226 -7.03 -10.14 -5.60
CA LEU A 226 -6.64 -11.41 -6.23
C LEU A 226 -5.25 -11.33 -6.87
N ALA A 227 -4.99 -10.28 -7.65
CA ALA A 227 -3.69 -10.08 -8.28
C ALA A 227 -2.57 -9.80 -7.25
N ALA A 228 -2.88 -9.12 -6.15
CA ALA A 228 -1.94 -8.95 -5.03
C ALA A 228 -1.55 -10.29 -4.41
N TYR A 229 -2.54 -11.14 -4.16
CA TYR A 229 -2.28 -12.48 -3.65
C TYR A 229 -1.48 -13.32 -4.67
N ALA A 230 -1.89 -13.35 -5.94
CA ALA A 230 -1.16 -14.04 -7.00
C ALA A 230 0.31 -13.57 -7.09
N SER A 231 0.56 -12.26 -7.00
CA SER A 231 1.93 -11.72 -6.96
C SER A 231 2.74 -12.21 -5.75
N SER A 232 2.10 -12.48 -4.63
CA SER A 232 2.78 -13.02 -3.43
C SER A 232 3.29 -14.45 -3.64
N LEU A 233 2.73 -15.20 -4.61
CA LEU A 233 3.15 -16.56 -4.95
C LEU A 233 4.49 -16.62 -5.68
N MET A 234 5.03 -15.49 -6.16
CA MET A 234 6.39 -15.42 -6.73
C MET A 234 7.46 -15.97 -5.79
N GLY A 235 7.28 -15.84 -4.48
CA GLY A 235 8.16 -16.44 -3.48
C GLY A 235 8.15 -17.97 -3.47
N LEU A 236 6.97 -18.56 -3.67
CA LEU A 236 6.81 -20.01 -3.80
C LEU A 236 7.37 -20.47 -5.15
N GLU A 237 7.08 -19.78 -6.24
CA GLU A 237 7.64 -20.06 -7.56
C GLU A 237 9.18 -20.05 -7.51
N ALA A 238 9.76 -18.99 -6.94
CA ALA A 238 11.21 -18.88 -6.79
C ALA A 238 11.80 -20.05 -5.98
N ALA A 239 11.13 -20.51 -4.93
CA ALA A 239 11.57 -21.68 -4.15
C ALA A 239 11.53 -22.98 -4.98
N MET A 240 10.53 -23.13 -5.88
CA MET A 240 10.41 -24.33 -6.74
C MET A 240 11.47 -24.37 -7.86
N VAL A 241 11.85 -23.21 -8.43
CA VAL A 241 12.78 -23.17 -9.58
C VAL A 241 14.24 -22.90 -9.20
N LYS A 242 14.52 -22.46 -7.98
CA LYS A 242 15.87 -22.14 -7.53
C LYS A 242 16.72 -23.39 -7.41
N GLN A 243 17.86 -23.42 -8.09
CA GLN A 243 18.83 -24.50 -7.95
C GLN A 243 19.33 -24.65 -6.50
N GLY A 244 19.27 -25.85 -5.98
CA GLY A 244 19.67 -26.18 -4.60
C GLY A 244 18.57 -25.97 -3.54
N SER A 245 17.35 -25.59 -3.93
CA SER A 245 16.20 -25.62 -3.00
C SER A 245 15.92 -27.02 -2.51
N THR A 246 15.70 -27.15 -1.22
CA THR A 246 15.32 -28.41 -0.60
C THR A 246 13.78 -28.57 -0.55
N SER A 247 13.30 -29.78 -0.39
CA SER A 247 11.85 -30.03 -0.15
C SER A 247 11.34 -29.27 1.08
N ALA A 248 12.19 -29.03 2.09
CA ALA A 248 11.84 -28.24 3.27
C ALA A 248 11.65 -26.75 2.94
N ASP A 249 12.47 -26.19 2.05
CA ASP A 249 12.34 -24.78 1.59
C ASP A 249 11.06 -24.57 0.82
N ILE A 250 10.74 -25.50 -0.11
CA ILE A 250 9.50 -25.46 -0.90
C ILE A 250 8.29 -25.60 0.02
N LYS A 251 8.32 -26.57 0.96
CA LYS A 251 7.24 -26.73 1.93
C LYS A 251 7.02 -25.48 2.77
N LYS A 252 8.07 -24.85 3.28
CA LYS A 252 7.98 -23.58 4.05
C LYS A 252 7.33 -22.47 3.23
N ALA A 253 7.70 -22.35 1.95
CA ALA A 253 7.10 -21.36 1.04
C ALA A 253 5.62 -21.68 0.78
N ALA A 254 5.27 -22.97 0.59
CA ALA A 254 3.89 -23.43 0.40
C ALA A 254 3.01 -23.19 1.65
N ASP A 255 3.52 -23.48 2.85
CA ASP A 255 2.83 -23.19 4.11
C ASP A 255 2.57 -21.68 4.28
N GLY A 256 3.53 -20.84 3.85
CA GLY A 256 3.37 -19.39 3.80
C GLY A 256 2.31 -18.93 2.80
N ALA A 257 2.29 -19.51 1.59
CA ALA A 257 1.29 -19.24 0.56
C ALA A 257 -0.13 -19.63 1.02
N GLU A 258 -0.27 -20.78 1.67
CA GLU A 258 -1.57 -21.21 2.23
C GLU A 258 -2.06 -20.27 3.34
N ALA A 259 -1.18 -19.81 4.24
CA ALA A 259 -1.54 -18.86 5.28
C ALA A 259 -1.98 -17.51 4.67
N ALA A 260 -1.27 -17.03 3.64
CA ALA A 260 -1.62 -15.80 2.92
C ALA A 260 -2.96 -15.96 2.17
N ARG A 261 -3.23 -17.11 1.55
CA ARG A 261 -4.52 -17.40 0.90
C ARG A 261 -5.70 -17.33 1.86
N LYS A 262 -5.56 -17.90 3.04
CA LYS A 262 -6.62 -17.82 4.07
C LYS A 262 -6.92 -16.39 4.45
N ASN A 263 -5.90 -15.56 4.61
CA ASN A 263 -6.07 -14.12 4.89
C ASN A 263 -6.76 -13.41 3.72
N TYR A 264 -6.35 -13.69 2.48
CA TYR A 264 -6.99 -13.15 1.29
C TYR A 264 -8.48 -13.52 1.23
N LEU A 265 -8.82 -14.81 1.36
CA LEU A 265 -10.22 -15.27 1.29
C LEU A 265 -11.08 -14.68 2.42
N ALA A 266 -10.50 -14.46 3.60
CA ALA A 266 -11.20 -13.82 4.71
C ALA A 266 -11.49 -12.34 4.47
N ALA A 267 -10.60 -11.61 3.78
CA ALA A 267 -10.69 -10.17 3.55
C ALA A 267 -11.36 -9.80 2.23
N ALA A 268 -11.22 -10.62 1.17
CA ALA A 268 -11.66 -10.28 -0.17
C ALA A 268 -13.20 -10.30 -0.33
N ASP A 269 -13.70 -9.37 -1.13
CA ASP A 269 -15.06 -9.36 -1.65
C ASP A 269 -15.00 -9.54 -3.17
N ARG A 270 -15.34 -10.75 -3.65
CA ARG A 270 -15.25 -11.10 -5.07
C ARG A 270 -15.98 -10.12 -5.99
N PRO A 271 -17.23 -9.66 -5.71
CA PRO A 271 -17.93 -8.74 -6.59
C PRO A 271 -17.22 -7.41 -6.82
N SER A 272 -16.54 -6.87 -5.81
CA SER A 272 -15.74 -5.64 -5.97
C SER A 272 -14.40 -5.94 -6.64
N ASP A 273 -13.71 -7.02 -6.26
CA ASP A 273 -12.39 -7.38 -6.78
C ASP A 273 -12.42 -7.71 -8.29
N GLU A 274 -13.42 -8.47 -8.75
CA GLU A 274 -13.65 -8.78 -10.17
C GLU A 274 -13.81 -7.50 -11.00
N LYS A 275 -14.59 -6.52 -10.51
CA LYS A 275 -14.77 -5.23 -11.17
C LYS A 275 -13.50 -4.40 -11.17
N ILE A 276 -12.75 -4.40 -10.06
CA ILE A 276 -11.46 -3.70 -9.93
C ILE A 276 -10.48 -4.27 -10.95
N LEU A 277 -10.31 -5.60 -11.01
CA LEU A 277 -9.39 -6.24 -11.94
C LEU A 277 -9.71 -5.89 -13.39
N ALA A 278 -10.99 -5.94 -13.78
CA ALA A 278 -11.43 -5.55 -15.12
C ALA A 278 -11.10 -4.09 -15.45
N ALA A 279 -11.42 -3.17 -14.53
CA ALA A 279 -11.23 -1.74 -14.75
C ALA A 279 -9.75 -1.35 -14.82
N VAL A 280 -8.91 -1.89 -13.94
CA VAL A 280 -7.48 -1.56 -13.93
C VAL A 280 -6.74 -2.18 -15.11
N ALA A 281 -7.16 -3.36 -15.61
CA ALA A 281 -6.60 -3.97 -16.82
C ALA A 281 -6.93 -3.14 -18.07
N MET A 282 -8.15 -2.60 -18.16
CA MET A 282 -8.53 -1.68 -19.23
C MET A 282 -7.77 -0.35 -19.13
N ALA A 283 -7.63 0.21 -17.93
CA ALA A 283 -6.88 1.43 -17.71
C ALA A 283 -5.39 1.24 -18.11
N PHE A 284 -4.79 0.12 -17.74
CA PHE A 284 -3.42 -0.21 -18.14
C PHE A 284 -3.26 -0.26 -19.66
N TYR A 285 -4.21 -0.89 -20.37
CA TYR A 285 -4.20 -0.93 -21.85
C TYR A 285 -4.29 0.46 -22.46
N ASN A 286 -5.16 1.33 -21.94
CA ASN A 286 -5.42 2.64 -22.50
C ASN A 286 -4.31 3.66 -22.22
N ASP A 287 -3.69 3.60 -21.03
CA ASP A 287 -2.87 4.68 -20.50
C ASP A 287 -1.36 4.38 -20.53
N ILE A 288 -0.98 3.11 -20.70
CA ILE A 288 0.41 2.68 -20.79
C ILE A 288 0.81 2.50 -22.27
N GLU A 289 2.03 2.90 -22.59
CA GLU A 289 2.56 2.75 -23.94
C GLU A 289 2.56 1.29 -24.40
N LYS A 290 2.16 1.02 -25.63
CA LYS A 290 2.07 -0.33 -26.19
C LYS A 290 3.36 -1.13 -26.12
N SER A 291 4.50 -0.45 -26.22
CA SER A 291 5.84 -1.06 -26.07
C SER A 291 6.10 -1.64 -24.68
N GLN A 292 5.33 -1.21 -23.68
CA GLN A 292 5.41 -1.66 -22.29
C GLN A 292 4.28 -2.64 -21.91
N HIS A 293 3.42 -3.00 -22.84
CA HIS A 293 2.38 -4.00 -22.59
C HIS A 293 2.98 -5.40 -22.44
N PRO A 294 2.39 -6.28 -21.62
CA PRO A 294 2.79 -7.68 -21.54
C PRO A 294 2.66 -8.36 -22.91
N ILE A 295 3.74 -9.02 -23.33
CA ILE A 295 3.82 -9.66 -24.66
C ILE A 295 2.70 -10.71 -24.82
N GLY A 296 1.92 -10.58 -25.89
CA GLY A 296 0.87 -11.55 -26.25
C GLY A 296 -0.38 -11.52 -25.37
N PHE A 297 -0.38 -10.77 -24.24
CA PHE A 297 -1.51 -10.76 -23.32
C PHE A 297 -2.77 -10.13 -23.95
N TYR A 298 -2.65 -8.94 -24.50
CA TYR A 298 -3.80 -8.23 -25.08
C TYR A 298 -4.28 -8.84 -26.39
N GLU A 299 -3.40 -9.47 -27.18
CA GLU A 299 -3.75 -10.24 -28.34
C GLU A 299 -4.64 -11.44 -27.97
N LYS A 300 -4.24 -12.20 -26.95
CA LYS A 300 -5.04 -13.32 -26.41
C LYS A 300 -6.37 -12.83 -25.84
N LEU A 301 -6.35 -11.75 -25.08
CA LEU A 301 -7.55 -11.16 -24.48
C LEU A 301 -8.54 -10.72 -25.57
N LYS A 302 -8.06 -10.06 -26.64
CA LYS A 302 -8.87 -9.67 -27.79
C LYS A 302 -9.46 -10.88 -28.49
N ALA A 303 -8.67 -11.92 -28.72
CA ALA A 303 -9.11 -13.12 -29.43
C ALA A 303 -10.19 -13.90 -28.65
N SER A 304 -10.08 -13.95 -27.32
CA SER A 304 -10.96 -14.76 -26.47
C SER A 304 -12.22 -14.02 -26.02
N TYR A 305 -12.14 -12.69 -25.76
CA TYR A 305 -13.22 -11.97 -25.08
C TYR A 305 -13.80 -10.80 -25.86
N GLY A 306 -13.12 -10.29 -26.91
CA GLY A 306 -13.63 -9.24 -27.77
C GLY A 306 -12.75 -8.00 -27.90
N PRO A 307 -13.29 -6.89 -28.47
CA PRO A 307 -12.54 -5.68 -28.76
C PRO A 307 -11.95 -5.04 -27.48
N LEU A 308 -10.67 -4.59 -27.53
CA LEU A 308 -9.94 -4.05 -26.38
C LEU A 308 -10.39 -2.64 -25.95
N ASN A 309 -11.17 -1.95 -26.76
CA ASN A 309 -11.78 -0.65 -26.42
C ASN A 309 -13.13 -0.77 -25.70
N GLU A 310 -13.60 -1.99 -25.44
CA GLU A 310 -14.88 -2.26 -24.78
C GLU A 310 -14.66 -2.77 -23.35
N GLU A 311 -15.31 -2.12 -22.39
CA GLU A 311 -15.29 -2.54 -20.97
C GLU A 311 -15.79 -3.99 -20.79
N GLY A 312 -16.77 -4.39 -21.62
CA GLY A 312 -17.34 -5.74 -21.60
C GLY A 312 -16.31 -6.85 -21.83
N THR A 313 -15.26 -6.59 -22.62
CA THR A 313 -14.16 -7.52 -22.87
C THR A 313 -13.40 -7.84 -21.58
N TYR A 314 -13.05 -6.80 -20.82
CA TYR A 314 -12.32 -6.96 -19.56
C TYR A 314 -13.18 -7.56 -18.44
N LYS A 315 -14.47 -7.25 -18.43
CA LYS A 315 -15.42 -7.87 -17.48
C LYS A 315 -15.56 -9.38 -17.72
N LYS A 316 -15.66 -9.81 -18.98
CA LYS A 316 -15.70 -11.24 -19.33
C LYS A 316 -14.41 -11.94 -18.94
N TRP A 317 -13.27 -11.33 -19.24
CA TRP A 317 -11.97 -11.86 -18.86
C TRP A 317 -11.81 -11.96 -17.35
N ALA A 318 -12.08 -10.89 -16.60
CA ALA A 318 -11.96 -10.92 -15.15
C ALA A 318 -12.86 -11.99 -14.53
N LYS A 319 -14.13 -12.07 -15.00
CA LYS A 319 -15.04 -13.14 -14.56
C LYS A 319 -14.47 -14.52 -14.80
N ASP A 320 -13.89 -14.77 -15.98
CA ASP A 320 -13.28 -16.06 -16.33
C ASP A 320 -12.08 -16.39 -15.42
N VAL A 321 -11.23 -15.39 -15.12
CA VAL A 321 -10.13 -15.52 -14.15
C VAL A 321 -10.67 -15.96 -12.79
N PHE A 322 -11.69 -15.27 -12.27
CA PHE A 322 -12.28 -15.59 -10.95
C PHE A 322 -13.02 -16.93 -10.91
N ASP A 323 -13.56 -17.38 -12.03
CA ASP A 323 -14.26 -18.67 -12.13
C ASP A 323 -13.30 -19.87 -12.23
N ASN A 324 -12.11 -19.68 -12.80
CA ASN A 324 -11.25 -20.79 -13.19
C ASN A 324 -9.94 -20.91 -12.41
N THR A 325 -9.45 -19.82 -11.79
CA THR A 325 -8.20 -19.88 -11.01
C THR A 325 -8.24 -20.93 -9.90
N MET A 326 -7.17 -21.67 -9.74
CA MET A 326 -7.02 -22.62 -8.63
C MET A 326 -7.02 -21.93 -7.26
N ILE A 327 -6.62 -20.65 -7.21
CA ILE A 327 -6.58 -19.86 -5.97
C ILE A 327 -7.95 -19.86 -5.28
N LEU A 328 -9.03 -19.77 -6.06
CA LEU A 328 -10.41 -19.71 -5.54
C LEU A 328 -11.09 -21.09 -5.46
N ASN A 329 -10.44 -22.15 -5.95
CA ASN A 329 -10.96 -23.51 -5.96
C ASN A 329 -10.28 -24.36 -4.88
N GLU A 330 -11.01 -24.70 -3.84
CA GLU A 330 -10.46 -25.43 -2.69
C GLU A 330 -9.80 -26.75 -3.07
N THR A 331 -10.43 -27.54 -3.94
CA THR A 331 -9.92 -28.85 -4.37
C THR A 331 -8.64 -28.71 -5.20
N LYS A 332 -8.64 -27.81 -6.19
CA LYS A 332 -7.46 -27.57 -7.03
C LYS A 332 -6.31 -27.01 -6.21
N TRP A 333 -6.59 -26.07 -5.31
CA TRP A 333 -5.59 -25.47 -4.44
C TRP A 333 -4.98 -26.49 -3.47
N ALA A 334 -5.82 -27.30 -2.82
CA ALA A 334 -5.33 -28.34 -1.92
C ALA A 334 -4.42 -29.37 -2.63
N ALA A 335 -4.77 -29.75 -3.85
CA ALA A 335 -3.94 -30.63 -4.66
C ALA A 335 -2.59 -29.99 -5.03
N PHE A 336 -2.61 -28.72 -5.45
CA PHE A 336 -1.40 -27.94 -5.77
C PHE A 336 -0.49 -27.79 -4.55
N ILE A 337 -1.03 -27.34 -3.42
CA ILE A 337 -0.22 -27.06 -2.21
C ILE A 337 0.38 -28.35 -1.58
N ALA A 338 -0.27 -29.49 -1.77
CA ALA A 338 0.26 -30.79 -1.34
C ALA A 338 1.50 -31.22 -2.15
N ASN A 339 1.59 -30.83 -3.42
CA ASN A 339 2.72 -31.12 -4.30
C ASN A 339 2.97 -29.95 -5.26
N PRO A 340 3.57 -28.84 -4.75
CA PRO A 340 3.76 -27.63 -5.55
C PRO A 340 4.65 -27.85 -6.77
N ASP A 341 4.18 -27.40 -7.93
CA ASP A 341 4.87 -27.47 -9.22
C ASP A 341 4.81 -26.13 -9.94
N ALA A 342 5.96 -25.66 -10.43
CA ALA A 342 6.09 -24.35 -11.06
C ALA A 342 5.29 -24.25 -12.37
N ASN A 343 5.23 -25.31 -13.17
CA ASN A 343 4.47 -25.28 -14.44
C ASN A 343 2.96 -25.18 -14.16
N THR A 344 2.47 -25.89 -13.14
CA THR A 344 1.07 -25.79 -12.69
C THR A 344 0.74 -24.37 -12.22
N LEU A 345 1.63 -23.74 -11.47
CA LEU A 345 1.44 -22.36 -11.01
C LEU A 345 1.45 -21.35 -12.16
N GLN A 346 2.36 -21.51 -13.12
CA GLN A 346 2.48 -20.62 -14.29
C GLN A 346 1.33 -20.80 -15.30
N ALA A 347 0.66 -21.93 -15.27
CA ALA A 347 -0.46 -22.22 -16.18
C ALA A 347 -1.81 -21.69 -15.64
N ASP A 348 -1.92 -21.35 -14.36
CA ASP A 348 -3.13 -20.82 -13.73
C ASP A 348 -3.28 -19.31 -13.97
#